data_57376a524c368dbd1b71bab8e8ff1f5a
#
_entry.id   57376a524c368dbd1b71bab8e8ff1f5a
#
_cell.length_a   1.000
_cell.length_b   1.000
_cell.length_c   1.000
_cell.angle_alpha   90.00
_cell.angle_beta   90.00
_cell.angle_gamma   90.00
#
_symmetry.space_group_name_H-M   'P 1'
#
loop_
_entity.id
_entity.type
_entity.pdbx_description
1 polymer ?
#
loop_
_entity_poly.entity_id
_entity_poly.type
_entity_poly.pdbx_seq_one_letter_code
_entity_poly.pdbx_strand_id
1 'polypeptide(L)'
;MNFYTYARHYGDKILVRGVKDGKRFISKHNFRPTLFVKSDKPSKYKSIYGENVSPIQFESNKEATAFYDRYKDVSNFPIFGQDYYGYQYITEKYPGPVEWDAKKCKIYSIDIETTSENGFPNVDSPTEKMLVITMQDNNTKKITTFGVGEFTPTDNVKGLDIDYIACKDEYTLLSKFLEWWEQNCPDIITGWNSALFDIPYLLARTERILGEGEHKRYSPFELVNKRKVRFAAGREMTAFEITGVAQLDYLDLYKKFTYVTRESYKLDFIAETELGKNKLESGFDTFKEFYEKDWNRFVEYNIIDTVIVDELEDKMKLVELAMTMAYDAKCNYNDVFSAVRTWDSFCLLYTSDAADE
;
A
#
# COMPACT_ATOMS: atom_id res chain seq x y z
N MET A 1 -19.74 13.65 0.06
CA MET A 1 -18.35 13.37 0.49
C MET A 1 -17.55 12.98 -0.73
N ASN A 2 -16.45 13.68 -0.97
CA ASN A 2 -15.59 13.50 -2.14
C ASN A 2 -14.13 13.47 -1.68
N PHE A 3 -13.44 12.35 -1.86
CA PHE A 3 -12.05 12.21 -1.46
C PHE A 3 -11.29 11.28 -2.41
N TYR A 4 -9.97 11.47 -2.48
CA TYR A 4 -9.08 10.60 -3.23
C TYR A 4 -8.60 9.45 -2.35
N THR A 5 -8.28 8.31 -2.96
CA THR A 5 -7.57 7.19 -2.33
C THR A 5 -6.18 6.99 -2.93
N TYR A 6 -5.93 7.63 -4.06
CA TYR A 6 -4.64 7.61 -4.75
C TYR A 6 -4.55 8.74 -5.77
N ALA A 7 -3.40 9.42 -5.86
CA ALA A 7 -3.10 10.38 -6.92
C ALA A 7 -1.60 10.41 -7.22
N ARG A 8 -1.21 10.10 -8.46
CA ARG A 8 0.20 10.09 -8.89
C ARG A 8 0.34 10.53 -10.34
N HIS A 9 1.38 11.29 -10.64
CA HIS A 9 1.71 11.57 -12.02
C HIS A 9 2.33 10.33 -12.70
N TYR A 10 1.95 10.10 -13.95
CA TYR A 10 2.51 9.09 -14.82
C TYR A 10 2.52 9.63 -16.26
N GLY A 11 3.73 9.89 -16.80
CA GLY A 11 3.86 10.65 -18.02
C GLY A 11 3.17 12.01 -17.92
N ASP A 12 2.31 12.33 -18.88
CA ASP A 12 1.56 13.60 -18.91
C ASP A 12 0.20 13.55 -18.17
N LYS A 13 -0.07 12.45 -17.46
CA LYS A 13 -1.33 12.26 -16.75
C LYS A 13 -1.13 12.23 -15.24
N ILE A 14 -2.17 12.60 -14.51
CA ILE A 14 -2.35 12.20 -13.11
C ILE A 14 -3.32 11.04 -13.09
N LEU A 15 -2.88 9.93 -12.51
CA LEU A 15 -3.70 8.74 -12.24
C LEU A 15 -4.38 8.95 -10.90
N VAL A 16 -5.71 8.87 -10.85
CA VAL A 16 -6.49 9.17 -9.65
C VAL A 16 -7.49 8.06 -9.37
N ARG A 17 -7.55 7.64 -8.12
CA ARG A 17 -8.66 6.86 -7.55
C ARG A 17 -9.30 7.62 -6.41
N GLY A 18 -10.56 7.34 -6.14
CA GLY A 18 -11.25 7.96 -5.02
C GLY A 18 -12.73 7.61 -4.97
N VAL A 19 -13.42 8.35 -4.11
CA VAL A 19 -14.87 8.28 -3.92
C VAL A 19 -15.46 9.65 -4.23
N LYS A 20 -16.49 9.68 -5.06
CA LYS A 20 -17.26 10.88 -5.39
C LYS A 20 -18.75 10.56 -5.30
N ASP A 21 -19.47 11.31 -4.48
CA ASP A 21 -20.92 11.15 -4.24
C ASP A 21 -21.30 9.71 -3.87
N GLY A 22 -20.46 9.08 -3.04
CA GLY A 22 -20.60 7.71 -2.57
C GLY A 22 -20.22 6.62 -3.60
N LYS A 23 -19.81 7.01 -4.82
CA LYS A 23 -19.39 6.09 -5.89
C LYS A 23 -17.87 6.12 -6.07
N ARG A 24 -17.29 4.95 -6.25
CA ARG A 24 -15.86 4.82 -6.55
C ARG A 24 -15.58 5.23 -7.99
N PHE A 25 -14.43 5.86 -8.20
CA PHE A 25 -13.98 6.23 -9.53
C PHE A 25 -12.50 5.93 -9.73
N ILE A 26 -12.15 5.70 -10.98
CA ILE A 26 -10.77 5.61 -11.48
C ILE A 26 -10.71 6.54 -12.68
N SER A 27 -9.71 7.41 -12.74
CA SER A 27 -9.59 8.39 -13.81
C SER A 27 -8.14 8.76 -14.10
N LYS A 28 -7.94 9.31 -15.30
CA LYS A 28 -6.64 9.84 -15.77
C LYS A 28 -6.88 11.28 -16.23
N HIS A 29 -6.17 12.23 -15.66
CA HIS A 29 -6.33 13.65 -15.94
C HIS A 29 -5.10 14.25 -16.58
N ASN A 30 -5.28 15.15 -17.55
CA ASN A 30 -4.22 16.09 -17.92
C ASN A 30 -4.02 17.06 -16.77
N PHE A 31 -2.79 17.43 -16.50
CA PHE A 31 -2.46 18.36 -15.45
C PHE A 31 -1.40 19.35 -15.96
N ARG A 32 -1.50 20.60 -15.53
CA ARG A 32 -0.59 21.70 -15.89
C ARG A 32 0.13 22.14 -14.64
N PRO A 33 1.31 21.52 -14.31
CA PRO A 33 2.03 21.85 -13.10
C PRO A 33 2.50 23.30 -13.06
N THR A 34 2.59 23.84 -11.85
CA THR A 34 3.16 25.18 -11.60
C THR A 34 4.40 25.03 -10.72
N LEU A 35 5.54 25.56 -11.20
CA LEU A 35 6.74 25.74 -10.40
C LEU A 35 7.00 27.24 -10.26
N PHE A 36 7.86 27.61 -9.34
CA PHE A 36 8.17 29.01 -9.07
C PHE A 36 9.67 29.24 -9.20
N VAL A 37 10.03 30.41 -9.69
CA VAL A 37 11.42 30.88 -9.79
C VAL A 37 11.56 32.25 -9.14
N LYS A 38 12.77 32.60 -8.69
CA LYS A 38 13.06 33.91 -8.12
C LYS A 38 12.67 35.03 -9.07
N SER A 39 12.11 36.11 -8.53
CA SER A 39 11.64 37.28 -9.27
C SER A 39 12.21 38.56 -8.66
N ASP A 40 12.78 39.43 -9.49
CA ASP A 40 13.21 40.75 -9.07
C ASP A 40 12.05 41.76 -8.98
N LYS A 41 10.86 41.35 -9.48
CA LYS A 41 9.67 42.18 -9.43
C LYS A 41 8.82 41.83 -8.19
N PRO A 42 8.09 42.80 -7.62
CA PRO A 42 7.12 42.50 -6.58
C PRO A 42 6.14 41.41 -7.03
N SER A 43 5.89 40.44 -6.16
CA SER A 43 4.98 39.34 -6.41
C SER A 43 4.13 39.05 -5.16
N LYS A 44 2.90 38.60 -5.37
CA LYS A 44 2.08 38.08 -4.29
C LYS A 44 2.61 36.73 -3.72
N TYR A 45 3.45 36.04 -4.49
CA TYR A 45 4.05 34.79 -4.07
C TYR A 45 5.42 35.04 -3.45
N LYS A 46 5.68 34.36 -2.34
CA LYS A 46 6.94 34.43 -1.62
C LYS A 46 7.54 33.04 -1.47
N SER A 47 8.87 32.95 -1.50
CA SER A 47 9.56 31.74 -1.06
C SER A 47 9.49 31.61 0.47
N ILE A 48 9.85 30.44 1.00
CA ILE A 48 9.99 30.22 2.45
C ILE A 48 11.03 31.18 3.10
N TYR A 49 11.87 31.84 2.30
CA TYR A 49 12.85 32.83 2.74
C TYR A 49 12.34 34.28 2.59
N GLY A 50 11.06 34.46 2.19
CA GLY A 50 10.45 35.77 2.00
C GLY A 50 10.83 36.46 0.66
N GLU A 51 11.57 35.79 -0.22
CA GLU A 51 11.94 36.34 -1.54
C GLU A 51 10.74 36.34 -2.49
N ASN A 52 10.68 37.33 -3.38
CA ASN A 52 9.68 37.33 -4.43
C ASN A 52 9.89 36.17 -5.40
N VAL A 53 8.83 35.41 -5.71
CA VAL A 53 8.86 34.35 -6.72
C VAL A 53 7.74 34.56 -7.74
N SER A 54 7.98 34.13 -8.98
CA SER A 54 7.00 34.17 -10.05
C SER A 54 6.63 32.75 -10.49
N PRO A 55 5.33 32.46 -10.70
CA PRO A 55 4.89 31.17 -11.16
C PRO A 55 5.23 30.96 -12.65
N ILE A 56 5.61 29.73 -12.97
CA ILE A 56 5.72 29.20 -14.33
C ILE A 56 4.78 28.01 -14.43
N GLN A 57 3.71 28.16 -15.21
CA GLN A 57 2.78 27.07 -15.49
C GLN A 57 3.21 26.36 -16.77
N PHE A 58 3.31 25.04 -16.70
CA PHE A 58 3.71 24.17 -17.81
C PHE A 58 2.48 23.54 -18.46
N GLU A 59 2.58 23.20 -19.74
CA GLU A 59 1.48 22.56 -20.48
C GLU A 59 1.35 21.08 -20.10
N SER A 60 2.41 20.46 -19.56
CA SER A 60 2.40 19.04 -19.18
C SER A 60 3.36 18.72 -18.04
N ASN A 61 3.14 17.58 -17.38
CA ASN A 61 4.05 17.04 -16.37
C ASN A 61 5.47 16.81 -16.94
N LYS A 62 5.54 16.34 -18.18
CA LYS A 62 6.82 16.07 -18.88
C LYS A 62 7.64 17.34 -19.07
N GLU A 63 6.99 18.42 -19.47
CA GLU A 63 7.64 19.72 -19.65
C GLU A 63 8.17 20.27 -18.32
N ALA A 64 7.33 20.22 -17.27
CA ALA A 64 7.72 20.64 -15.92
C ALA A 64 8.89 19.82 -15.37
N THR A 65 8.86 18.50 -15.54
CA THR A 65 9.97 17.61 -15.13
C THR A 65 11.25 17.93 -15.90
N ALA A 66 11.18 18.13 -17.22
CA ALA A 66 12.33 18.48 -18.03
C ALA A 66 12.93 19.83 -17.63
N PHE A 67 12.07 20.81 -17.28
CA PHE A 67 12.51 22.09 -16.75
C PHE A 67 13.20 21.92 -15.39
N TYR A 68 12.57 21.21 -14.44
CA TYR A 68 13.12 20.94 -13.12
C TYR A 68 14.49 20.25 -13.21
N ASP A 69 14.59 19.16 -13.97
CA ASP A 69 15.83 18.40 -14.14
C ASP A 69 16.95 19.21 -14.79
N ARG A 70 16.60 20.14 -15.68
CA ARG A 70 17.57 21.02 -16.34
C ARG A 70 18.18 22.05 -15.40
N TYR A 71 17.41 22.54 -14.44
CA TYR A 71 17.78 23.72 -13.66
C TYR A 71 18.00 23.45 -12.16
N LYS A 72 17.60 22.29 -11.61
CA LYS A 72 17.68 21.98 -10.17
C LYS A 72 19.09 22.11 -9.58
N ASP A 73 20.13 21.85 -10.39
CA ASP A 73 21.53 21.91 -9.97
C ASP A 73 22.25 23.19 -10.44
N VAL A 74 21.53 24.16 -11.03
CA VAL A 74 22.09 25.40 -11.51
C VAL A 74 22.27 26.40 -10.36
N SER A 75 23.51 26.76 -10.07
CA SER A 75 23.81 27.77 -9.05
C SER A 75 23.08 29.08 -9.34
N ASN A 76 22.50 29.70 -8.31
CA ASN A 76 21.76 30.96 -8.39
C ASN A 76 20.45 30.91 -9.21
N PHE A 77 19.92 29.71 -9.50
CA PHE A 77 18.63 29.55 -10.14
C PHE A 77 17.76 28.59 -9.31
N PRO A 78 17.34 28.97 -8.09
CA PRO A 78 16.51 28.11 -7.27
C PRO A 78 15.12 27.96 -7.88
N ILE A 79 14.63 26.72 -7.89
CA ILE A 79 13.28 26.38 -8.27
C ILE A 79 12.53 26.07 -6.98
N PHE A 80 11.33 26.62 -6.83
CA PHE A 80 10.46 26.45 -5.68
C PHE A 80 9.14 25.80 -6.13
N GLY A 81 8.40 25.28 -5.17
CA GLY A 81 7.12 24.62 -5.37
C GLY A 81 7.24 23.10 -5.23
N GLN A 82 6.11 22.43 -5.33
CA GLN A 82 5.99 20.98 -5.18
C GLN A 82 6.33 20.28 -6.50
N ASP A 83 7.39 19.48 -6.54
CA ASP A 83 7.79 18.67 -7.69
C ASP A 83 7.04 17.33 -7.81
N TYR A 84 6.28 16.94 -6.77
CA TYR A 84 5.34 15.84 -6.82
C TYR A 84 4.00 16.33 -7.39
N TYR A 85 3.83 16.29 -8.70
CA TYR A 85 2.65 16.86 -9.37
C TYR A 85 1.34 16.20 -8.99
N GLY A 86 1.37 14.96 -8.46
CA GLY A 86 0.22 14.33 -7.84
C GLY A 86 -0.29 15.12 -6.62
N TYR A 87 0.62 15.70 -5.82
CA TYR A 87 0.25 16.50 -4.64
C TYR A 87 -0.24 17.89 -5.04
N GLN A 88 0.36 18.52 -6.05
CA GLN A 88 -0.20 19.74 -6.62
C GLN A 88 -1.64 19.51 -7.07
N TYR A 89 -1.90 18.42 -7.80
CA TYR A 89 -3.26 18.06 -8.22
C TYR A 89 -4.21 17.87 -7.03
N ILE A 90 -3.77 17.15 -5.97
CA ILE A 90 -4.57 16.95 -4.77
C ILE A 90 -4.91 18.32 -4.13
N THR A 91 -3.92 19.19 -3.95
CA THR A 91 -4.09 20.49 -3.32
C THR A 91 -5.04 21.40 -4.11
N GLU A 92 -4.93 21.44 -5.45
CA GLU A 92 -5.83 22.22 -6.30
C GLU A 92 -7.25 21.63 -6.33
N LYS A 93 -7.38 20.30 -6.33
CA LYS A 93 -8.68 19.63 -6.42
C LYS A 93 -9.44 19.61 -5.11
N TYR A 94 -8.72 19.60 -3.99
CA TYR A 94 -9.23 19.56 -2.63
C TYR A 94 -8.65 20.73 -1.82
N PRO A 95 -9.09 21.99 -2.09
CA PRO A 95 -8.44 23.18 -1.51
C PRO A 95 -8.60 23.30 0.02
N GLY A 96 -9.66 22.75 0.60
CA GLY A 96 -9.87 22.72 2.05
C GLY A 96 -9.49 21.39 2.69
N PRO A 97 -9.84 21.18 3.96
CA PRO A 97 -9.76 19.87 4.60
C PRO A 97 -10.50 18.80 3.79
N VAL A 98 -9.91 17.63 3.68
CA VAL A 98 -10.53 16.52 2.94
C VAL A 98 -11.47 15.75 3.88
N GLU A 99 -12.77 15.82 3.64
CA GLU A 99 -13.73 14.97 4.34
C GLU A 99 -13.69 13.56 3.77
N TRP A 100 -13.34 12.58 4.57
CA TRP A 100 -13.19 11.18 4.20
C TRP A 100 -13.89 10.25 5.19
N ASP A 101 -14.05 8.99 4.78
CA ASP A 101 -14.68 7.94 5.59
C ASP A 101 -13.97 6.60 5.29
N ALA A 102 -13.28 6.04 6.28
CA ALA A 102 -12.58 4.76 6.16
C ALA A 102 -13.51 3.63 5.70
N LYS A 103 -14.78 3.66 6.09
CA LYS A 103 -15.80 2.67 5.68
C LYS A 103 -16.13 2.71 4.19
N LYS A 104 -15.73 3.76 3.48
CA LYS A 104 -15.87 3.87 2.02
C LYS A 104 -14.61 3.41 1.28
N CYS A 105 -13.50 3.21 1.98
CA CYS A 105 -12.28 2.65 1.45
C CYS A 105 -12.34 1.11 1.50
N LYS A 106 -11.83 0.46 0.48
CA LYS A 106 -11.62 -0.99 0.48
C LYS A 106 -10.26 -1.27 1.12
N ILE A 107 -10.29 -1.70 2.37
CA ILE A 107 -9.09 -2.03 3.16
C ILE A 107 -9.11 -3.52 3.40
N TYR A 108 -8.05 -4.22 2.95
CA TYR A 108 -7.92 -5.65 3.11
C TYR A 108 -6.63 -6.03 3.81
N SER A 109 -6.73 -6.94 4.77
CA SER A 109 -5.58 -7.68 5.29
C SER A 109 -5.34 -8.91 4.44
N ILE A 110 -4.07 -9.22 4.15
CA ILE A 110 -3.63 -10.38 3.37
C ILE A 110 -2.62 -11.21 4.14
N ASP A 111 -2.70 -12.51 3.96
CA ASP A 111 -1.65 -13.46 4.32
C ASP A 111 -1.61 -14.61 3.29
N ILE A 112 -0.43 -15.16 3.01
CA ILE A 112 -0.23 -16.24 2.05
C ILE A 112 0.56 -17.39 2.66
N GLU A 113 0.26 -18.60 2.18
CA GLU A 113 1.04 -19.79 2.52
C GLU A 113 1.53 -20.51 1.27
N THR A 114 2.76 -20.99 1.32
CA THR A 114 3.41 -21.67 0.20
C THR A 114 3.95 -23.04 0.61
N THR A 115 4.32 -23.87 -0.37
CA THR A 115 5.18 -25.01 -0.08
C THR A 115 6.53 -24.54 0.47
N SER A 116 7.26 -25.44 1.10
CA SER A 116 8.62 -25.24 1.60
C SER A 116 9.54 -26.41 1.24
N GLU A 117 9.44 -26.85 -0.01
CA GLU A 117 10.20 -28.00 -0.53
C GLU A 117 11.71 -27.74 -0.60
N ASN A 118 12.10 -26.49 -0.95
CA ASN A 118 13.47 -26.06 -1.14
C ASN A 118 13.92 -25.03 -0.09
N GLY A 119 13.26 -24.98 1.07
CA GLY A 119 13.51 -24.02 2.13
C GLY A 119 12.57 -22.80 2.08
N PHE A 120 13.02 -21.67 2.65
CA PHE A 120 12.18 -20.47 2.72
C PHE A 120 11.97 -19.88 1.31
N PRO A 121 10.71 -19.51 0.96
CA PRO A 121 10.37 -18.98 -0.35
C PRO A 121 11.17 -17.71 -0.70
N ASN A 122 11.62 -17.63 -1.96
CA ASN A 122 12.42 -16.52 -2.46
C ASN A 122 11.67 -15.78 -3.57
N VAL A 123 11.46 -14.48 -3.39
CA VAL A 123 10.75 -13.60 -4.35
C VAL A 123 11.47 -13.52 -5.70
N ASP A 124 12.82 -13.46 -5.70
CA ASP A 124 13.61 -13.36 -6.93
C ASP A 124 13.66 -14.69 -7.71
N SER A 125 13.38 -15.81 -7.03
CA SER A 125 13.24 -17.14 -7.64
C SER A 125 12.04 -17.86 -7.01
N PRO A 126 10.80 -17.51 -7.39
CA PRO A 126 9.59 -18.01 -6.74
C PRO A 126 9.30 -19.45 -7.21
N THR A 127 9.99 -20.44 -6.60
CA THR A 127 9.87 -21.87 -6.93
C THR A 127 8.78 -22.57 -6.15
N GLU A 128 8.55 -22.15 -4.90
CA GLU A 128 7.55 -22.75 -4.01
C GLU A 128 6.14 -22.43 -4.49
N LYS A 129 5.24 -23.43 -4.40
CA LYS A 129 3.86 -23.28 -4.89
C LYS A 129 3.04 -22.49 -3.87
N MET A 130 2.15 -21.65 -4.38
CA MET A 130 1.10 -21.03 -3.58
C MET A 130 0.08 -22.07 -3.16
N LEU A 131 -0.18 -22.20 -1.87
CA LEU A 131 -1.13 -23.16 -1.31
C LEU A 131 -2.41 -22.50 -0.80
N VAL A 132 -2.28 -21.38 -0.11
CA VAL A 132 -3.41 -20.64 0.49
C VAL A 132 -3.17 -19.14 0.31
N ILE A 133 -4.25 -18.40 0.01
CA ILE A 133 -4.29 -16.94 0.05
C ILE A 133 -5.54 -16.54 0.82
N THR A 134 -5.39 -15.79 1.91
CA THR A 134 -6.51 -15.25 2.67
C THR A 134 -6.55 -13.73 2.56
N MET A 135 -7.75 -13.21 2.32
CA MET A 135 -8.06 -11.78 2.32
C MET A 135 -9.18 -11.52 3.32
N GLN A 136 -9.00 -10.57 4.23
CA GLN A 136 -10.04 -10.12 5.13
C GLN A 136 -10.39 -8.65 4.85
N ASP A 137 -11.66 -8.38 4.62
CA ASP A 137 -12.18 -7.00 4.53
C ASP A 137 -12.26 -6.42 5.95
N ASN A 138 -11.43 -5.42 6.24
CA ASN A 138 -11.33 -4.80 7.55
C ASN A 138 -12.63 -4.08 7.98
N ASN A 139 -13.47 -3.65 7.03
CA ASN A 139 -14.73 -2.97 7.33
C ASN A 139 -15.87 -3.95 7.65
N THR A 140 -16.02 -5.00 6.83
CA THR A 140 -17.12 -5.99 6.97
C THR A 140 -16.74 -7.20 7.80
N LYS A 141 -15.43 -7.40 8.03
CA LYS A 141 -14.82 -8.57 8.68
C LYS A 141 -15.00 -9.87 7.89
N LYS A 142 -15.54 -9.81 6.66
CA LYS A 142 -15.65 -10.97 5.79
C LYS A 142 -14.27 -11.46 5.36
N ILE A 143 -14.06 -12.77 5.48
CA ILE A 143 -12.82 -13.46 5.09
C ILE A 143 -13.09 -14.22 3.80
N THR A 144 -12.22 -14.04 2.80
CA THR A 144 -12.22 -14.83 1.58
C THR A 144 -10.90 -15.55 1.48
N THR A 145 -10.94 -16.89 1.49
CA THR A 145 -9.75 -17.75 1.45
C THR A 145 -9.76 -18.62 0.21
N PHE A 146 -8.66 -18.61 -0.53
CA PHE A 146 -8.42 -19.50 -1.68
C PHE A 146 -7.41 -20.56 -1.26
N GLY A 147 -7.72 -21.83 -1.45
CA GLY A 147 -6.81 -22.91 -1.08
C GLY A 147 -6.77 -24.04 -2.11
N VAL A 148 -5.62 -24.69 -2.24
CA VAL A 148 -5.42 -25.86 -3.11
C VAL A 148 -5.88 -27.12 -2.36
N GLY A 149 -7.17 -27.38 -2.34
CA GLY A 149 -7.79 -28.50 -1.65
C GLY A 149 -9.12 -28.13 -0.98
N GLU A 150 -9.78 -29.13 -0.43
CA GLU A 150 -11.02 -28.94 0.30
C GLU A 150 -10.72 -28.51 1.74
N PHE A 151 -11.62 -27.72 2.33
CA PHE A 151 -11.50 -27.22 3.69
C PHE A 151 -12.79 -27.40 4.47
N THR A 152 -12.66 -27.86 5.68
CA THR A 152 -13.77 -27.95 6.63
C THR A 152 -13.38 -27.19 7.89
N PRO A 153 -14.04 -26.07 8.22
CA PRO A 153 -13.72 -25.28 9.41
C PRO A 153 -13.87 -26.08 10.70
N THR A 154 -12.96 -25.88 11.64
CA THR A 154 -13.04 -26.43 12.99
C THR A 154 -13.48 -25.37 14.02
N ASP A 155 -13.45 -25.73 15.31
CA ASP A 155 -13.79 -24.78 16.37
C ASP A 155 -12.80 -23.62 16.49
N ASN A 156 -11.58 -23.70 15.91
CA ASN A 156 -10.58 -22.62 15.95
C ASN A 156 -11.05 -21.36 15.23
N VAL A 157 -11.85 -21.51 14.18
CA VAL A 157 -12.38 -20.41 13.34
C VAL A 157 -13.88 -20.22 13.49
N LYS A 158 -14.46 -20.79 14.57
CA LYS A 158 -15.88 -20.71 14.85
C LYS A 158 -16.34 -19.27 15.04
N GLY A 159 -17.38 -18.90 14.33
CA GLY A 159 -17.98 -17.56 14.38
C GLY A 159 -17.37 -16.56 13.41
N LEU A 160 -16.35 -16.93 12.65
CA LEU A 160 -15.82 -16.13 11.57
C LEU A 160 -16.69 -16.29 10.30
N ASP A 161 -16.88 -15.22 9.55
CA ASP A 161 -17.58 -15.21 8.25
C ASP A 161 -16.58 -15.55 7.14
N ILE A 162 -16.42 -16.83 6.84
CA ILE A 162 -15.43 -17.37 5.91
C ILE A 162 -16.10 -17.82 4.62
N ASP A 163 -15.66 -17.27 3.50
CA ASP A 163 -15.96 -17.72 2.15
C ASP A 163 -14.72 -18.45 1.59
N TYR A 164 -14.76 -19.80 1.64
CA TYR A 164 -13.64 -20.61 1.17
C TYR A 164 -13.84 -21.06 -0.27
N ILE A 165 -12.84 -20.82 -1.10
CA ILE A 165 -12.83 -21.14 -2.53
C ILE A 165 -11.82 -22.25 -2.78
N ALA A 166 -12.30 -23.49 -2.83
CA ALA A 166 -11.47 -24.62 -3.17
C ALA A 166 -10.98 -24.56 -4.62
N CYS A 167 -9.71 -24.81 -4.79
CA CYS A 167 -9.02 -24.82 -6.10
C CYS A 167 -8.35 -26.18 -6.30
N LYS A 168 -8.43 -26.71 -7.51
CA LYS A 168 -7.85 -28.03 -7.83
C LYS A 168 -6.31 -28.01 -7.90
N ASP A 169 -5.73 -26.84 -8.19
CA ASP A 169 -4.30 -26.61 -8.37
C ASP A 169 -3.96 -25.13 -8.20
N GLU A 170 -2.67 -24.83 -8.15
CA GLU A 170 -2.15 -23.47 -8.03
C GLU A 170 -2.55 -22.54 -9.18
N TYR A 171 -2.58 -23.05 -10.42
CA TYR A 171 -3.01 -22.26 -11.57
C TYR A 171 -4.44 -21.76 -11.38
N THR A 172 -5.33 -22.64 -10.95
CA THR A 172 -6.73 -22.31 -10.67
C THR A 172 -6.85 -21.33 -9.48
N LEU A 173 -6.04 -21.53 -8.44
CA LEU A 173 -5.99 -20.65 -7.28
C LEU A 173 -5.61 -19.22 -7.68
N LEU A 174 -4.48 -19.05 -8.36
CA LEU A 174 -3.99 -17.75 -8.81
C LEU A 174 -4.93 -17.08 -9.80
N SER A 175 -5.54 -17.84 -10.73
CA SER A 175 -6.50 -17.30 -11.70
C SER A 175 -7.75 -16.76 -11.00
N LYS A 176 -8.38 -17.58 -10.13
CA LYS A 176 -9.57 -17.15 -9.36
C LYS A 176 -9.27 -16.00 -8.42
N PHE A 177 -8.11 -16.02 -7.77
CA PHE A 177 -7.69 -14.93 -6.89
C PHE A 177 -7.51 -13.62 -7.67
N LEU A 178 -6.87 -13.65 -8.82
CA LEU A 178 -6.66 -12.48 -9.68
C LEU A 178 -7.99 -11.90 -10.17
N GLU A 179 -8.94 -12.75 -10.60
CA GLU A 179 -10.30 -12.33 -10.96
C GLU A 179 -11.05 -11.69 -9.78
N TRP A 180 -10.94 -12.29 -8.60
CA TRP A 180 -11.51 -11.73 -7.38
C TRP A 180 -10.89 -10.38 -7.02
N TRP A 181 -9.56 -10.26 -7.15
CA TRP A 181 -8.84 -9.02 -6.90
C TRP A 181 -9.29 -7.89 -7.83
N GLU A 182 -9.42 -8.14 -9.13
CA GLU A 182 -9.91 -7.15 -10.09
C GLU A 182 -11.31 -6.63 -9.72
N GLN A 183 -12.21 -7.50 -9.29
CA GLN A 183 -13.57 -7.14 -8.88
C GLN A 183 -13.59 -6.35 -7.56
N ASN A 184 -12.71 -6.70 -6.65
CA ASN A 184 -12.66 -6.12 -5.30
C ASN A 184 -11.59 -5.03 -5.14
N CYS A 185 -10.67 -4.90 -6.02
CA CYS A 185 -9.48 -4.03 -6.07
C CYS A 185 -9.30 -3.11 -4.85
N PRO A 186 -8.39 -3.45 -3.91
CA PRO A 186 -8.17 -2.69 -2.68
C PRO A 186 -7.80 -1.22 -2.95
N ASP A 187 -8.15 -0.31 -2.03
CA ASP A 187 -7.48 0.98 -1.91
C ASP A 187 -6.22 0.85 -1.06
N ILE A 188 -6.34 0.04 0.00
CA ILE A 188 -5.26 -0.26 0.94
C ILE A 188 -5.20 -1.77 1.10
N ILE A 189 -3.99 -2.30 0.98
CA ILE A 189 -3.64 -3.66 1.36
C ILE A 189 -2.68 -3.58 2.54
N THR A 190 -2.95 -4.37 3.58
CA THR A 190 -2.13 -4.50 4.76
C THR A 190 -1.86 -5.97 5.07
N GLY A 191 -0.97 -6.27 6.00
CA GLY A 191 -0.59 -7.61 6.42
C GLY A 191 0.69 -7.52 7.25
N TRP A 192 1.11 -8.61 7.86
CA TRP A 192 2.32 -8.62 8.68
C TRP A 192 3.57 -8.95 7.86
N ASN A 193 4.43 -7.96 7.60
CA ASN A 193 5.59 -8.07 6.70
C ASN A 193 5.20 -8.29 5.22
N SER A 194 3.98 -7.95 4.86
CA SER A 194 3.39 -8.24 3.55
C SER A 194 4.03 -7.49 2.40
N ALA A 195 4.59 -6.30 2.63
CA ALA A 195 5.27 -5.49 1.60
C ALA A 195 6.59 -6.10 1.14
N LEU A 196 7.22 -6.96 1.96
CA LEU A 196 8.51 -7.59 1.66
C LEU A 196 8.39 -9.08 1.33
N PHE A 197 7.27 -9.72 1.65
CA PHE A 197 7.08 -11.14 1.39
C PHE A 197 5.79 -11.44 0.62
N ASP A 198 4.61 -11.29 1.21
CA ASP A 198 3.34 -11.74 0.63
C ASP A 198 3.07 -11.14 -0.74
N ILE A 199 3.06 -9.83 -0.82
CA ILE A 199 2.78 -9.11 -2.07
C ILE A 199 3.85 -9.38 -3.13
N PRO A 200 5.16 -9.25 -2.85
CA PRO A 200 6.19 -9.56 -3.83
C PRO A 200 6.15 -11.00 -4.30
N TYR A 201 5.94 -11.96 -3.40
CA TYR A 201 5.88 -13.38 -3.76
C TYR A 201 4.66 -13.69 -4.61
N LEU A 202 3.48 -13.21 -4.22
CA LEU A 202 2.24 -13.35 -4.96
C LEU A 202 2.37 -12.85 -6.40
N LEU A 203 2.91 -11.64 -6.60
CA LEU A 203 3.05 -11.05 -7.92
C LEU A 203 4.07 -11.80 -8.76
N ALA A 204 5.23 -12.15 -8.18
CA ALA A 204 6.26 -12.90 -8.89
C ALA A 204 5.78 -14.32 -9.26
N ARG A 205 5.01 -14.95 -8.36
CA ARG A 205 4.44 -16.27 -8.61
C ARG A 205 3.33 -16.24 -9.66
N THR A 206 2.47 -15.21 -9.62
CA THR A 206 1.45 -14.98 -10.65
C THR A 206 2.08 -14.85 -12.04
N GLU A 207 3.13 -14.02 -12.18
CA GLU A 207 3.84 -13.87 -13.45
C GLU A 207 4.42 -15.20 -13.94
N ARG A 208 4.99 -16.01 -13.03
CA ARG A 208 5.60 -17.29 -13.37
C ARG A 208 4.58 -18.34 -13.81
N ILE A 209 3.40 -18.38 -13.18
CA ILE A 209 2.42 -19.46 -13.39
C ILE A 209 1.37 -19.09 -14.44
N LEU A 210 0.87 -17.86 -14.42
CA LEU A 210 -0.17 -17.41 -15.34
C LEU A 210 0.39 -16.83 -16.65
N GLY A 211 1.61 -16.30 -16.61
CA GLY A 211 2.31 -15.76 -17.78
C GLY A 211 2.85 -14.35 -17.59
N GLU A 212 3.70 -13.95 -18.52
CA GLU A 212 4.33 -12.63 -18.51
C GLU A 212 3.27 -11.51 -18.57
N GLY A 213 3.38 -10.58 -17.64
CA GLY A 213 2.50 -9.40 -17.57
C GLY A 213 1.22 -9.60 -16.77
N GLU A 214 0.79 -10.84 -16.44
CA GLU A 214 -0.43 -11.09 -15.67
C GLU A 214 -0.40 -10.42 -14.28
N HIS A 215 0.77 -10.29 -13.67
CA HIS A 215 0.93 -9.56 -12.40
C HIS A 215 0.52 -8.08 -12.48
N LYS A 216 0.48 -7.47 -13.68
CA LYS A 216 0.06 -6.07 -13.85
C LYS A 216 -1.43 -5.86 -13.58
N ARG A 217 -2.25 -6.91 -13.72
CA ARG A 217 -3.68 -6.89 -13.44
C ARG A 217 -4.01 -6.63 -11.96
N TYR A 218 -3.05 -6.78 -11.05
CA TYR A 218 -3.22 -6.33 -9.67
C TYR A 218 -3.36 -4.80 -9.55
N SER A 219 -2.89 -4.05 -10.55
CA SER A 219 -3.05 -2.59 -10.60
C SER A 219 -4.28 -2.20 -11.41
N PRO A 220 -5.15 -1.32 -10.89
CA PRO A 220 -6.28 -0.78 -11.66
C PRO A 220 -5.85 0.11 -12.83
N PHE A 221 -4.55 0.37 -12.96
CA PHE A 221 -3.94 1.09 -14.08
C PHE A 221 -3.05 0.21 -14.94
N GLU A 222 -2.94 -1.10 -14.64
CA GLU A 222 -2.05 -2.07 -15.28
C GLU A 222 -0.56 -1.68 -15.14
N LEU A 223 -0.22 -1.02 -14.05
CA LEU A 223 1.12 -0.52 -13.76
C LEU A 223 1.63 -1.10 -12.44
N VAL A 224 2.62 -1.96 -12.53
CA VAL A 224 3.33 -2.54 -11.38
C VAL A 224 4.82 -2.32 -11.59
N ASN A 225 5.48 -1.68 -10.61
CA ASN A 225 6.90 -1.38 -10.66
C ASN A 225 7.67 -2.29 -9.70
N LYS A 226 8.74 -2.93 -10.20
CA LYS A 226 9.70 -3.66 -9.37
C LYS A 226 10.77 -2.70 -8.85
N ARG A 227 11.11 -2.77 -7.57
CA ARG A 227 12.20 -2.00 -6.97
C ARG A 227 13.05 -2.87 -6.05
N LYS A 228 14.34 -2.58 -5.97
CA LYS A 228 15.23 -3.21 -4.98
C LYS A 228 15.23 -2.38 -3.70
N VAL A 229 14.99 -3.03 -2.58
CA VAL A 229 15.08 -2.45 -1.24
C VAL A 229 16.37 -2.97 -0.61
N ARG A 230 17.24 -2.03 -0.19
CA ARG A 230 18.52 -2.35 0.47
C ARG A 230 18.41 -2.19 1.97
N PHE A 231 18.87 -3.18 2.69
CA PHE A 231 18.94 -3.17 4.15
C PHE A 231 20.38 -2.88 4.62
N ALA A 232 20.52 -2.39 5.85
CA ALA A 232 21.80 -1.99 6.43
C ALA A 232 22.89 -3.10 6.41
N ALA A 233 22.47 -4.38 6.41
CA ALA A 233 23.37 -5.53 6.30
C ALA A 233 23.81 -5.88 4.87
N GLY A 234 23.53 -5.02 3.89
CA GLY A 234 23.83 -5.28 2.47
C GLY A 234 22.90 -6.27 1.78
N ARG A 235 21.87 -6.76 2.47
CA ARG A 235 20.84 -7.62 1.89
C ARG A 235 19.92 -6.78 1.00
N GLU A 236 19.67 -7.25 -0.20
CA GLU A 236 18.68 -6.67 -1.11
C GLU A 236 17.45 -7.58 -1.21
N MET A 237 16.27 -6.99 -1.28
CA MET A 237 15.02 -7.70 -1.54
C MET A 237 14.25 -6.99 -2.65
N THR A 238 13.53 -7.76 -3.46
CA THR A 238 12.62 -7.21 -4.45
C THR A 238 11.30 -6.87 -3.79
N ALA A 239 10.88 -5.63 -3.92
CA ALA A 239 9.54 -5.16 -3.58
C ALA A 239 8.80 -4.74 -4.85
N PHE A 240 7.48 -4.77 -4.81
CA PHE A 240 6.62 -4.34 -5.90
C PHE A 240 5.77 -3.16 -5.45
N GLU A 241 5.60 -2.20 -6.32
CA GLU A 241 4.67 -1.10 -6.14
C GLU A 241 3.50 -1.28 -7.11
N ILE A 242 2.32 -1.50 -6.56
CA ILE A 242 1.07 -1.63 -7.32
C ILE A 242 0.47 -0.24 -7.47
N THR A 243 0.58 0.35 -8.66
CA THR A 243 0.04 1.69 -8.91
C THR A 243 -1.46 1.71 -8.69
N GLY A 244 -1.92 2.58 -7.80
CA GLY A 244 -3.33 2.71 -7.46
C GLY A 244 -3.77 1.92 -6.22
N VAL A 245 -2.88 1.11 -5.60
CA VAL A 245 -3.14 0.39 -4.35
C VAL A 245 -2.08 0.78 -3.33
N ALA A 246 -2.49 1.29 -2.19
CA ALA A 246 -1.56 1.60 -1.10
C ALA A 246 -1.21 0.31 -0.35
N GLN A 247 0.08 0.09 -0.15
CA GLN A 247 0.61 -1.03 0.63
C GLN A 247 1.05 -0.49 1.99
N LEU A 248 0.19 -0.63 2.99
CA LEU A 248 0.46 -0.21 4.37
C LEU A 248 0.79 -1.45 5.20
N ASP A 249 2.03 -1.92 5.11
CA ASP A 249 2.51 -3.04 5.91
C ASP A 249 2.32 -2.78 7.41
N TYR A 250 1.58 -3.67 8.09
CA TYR A 250 1.22 -3.46 9.49
C TYR A 250 2.43 -3.53 10.43
N LEU A 251 3.42 -4.35 10.10
CA LEU A 251 4.68 -4.39 10.85
C LEU A 251 5.43 -3.05 10.77
N ASP A 252 5.45 -2.44 9.58
CA ASP A 252 6.10 -1.14 9.39
C ASP A 252 5.33 -0.02 10.08
N LEU A 253 3.99 -0.04 10.02
CA LEU A 253 3.15 0.87 10.80
C LEU A 253 3.38 0.71 12.30
N TYR A 254 3.39 -0.53 12.79
CA TYR A 254 3.64 -0.83 14.20
C TYR A 254 5.00 -0.28 14.66
N LYS A 255 6.08 -0.57 13.94
CA LYS A 255 7.43 -0.06 14.25
C LYS A 255 7.52 1.46 14.21
N LYS A 256 6.80 2.10 13.29
CA LYS A 256 6.87 3.55 13.09
C LYS A 256 6.10 4.33 14.14
N PHE A 257 4.92 3.85 14.50
CA PHE A 257 3.97 4.60 15.32
C PHE A 257 3.84 4.11 16.76
N THR A 258 4.48 2.98 17.12
CA THR A 258 4.64 2.58 18.51
C THR A 258 6.04 2.95 18.99
N TYR A 259 6.12 3.83 19.96
CA TYR A 259 7.41 4.32 20.47
C TYR A 259 8.10 3.36 21.45
N VAL A 260 7.69 2.08 21.46
CA VAL A 260 8.22 1.06 22.36
C VAL A 260 9.01 0.04 21.56
N THR A 261 10.30 -0.12 21.87
CA THR A 261 11.10 -1.21 21.29
C THR A 261 10.66 -2.54 21.89
N ARG A 262 10.42 -3.53 21.05
CA ARG A 262 10.03 -4.89 21.43
C ARG A 262 11.21 -5.85 21.32
N GLU A 263 11.21 -6.91 22.12
CA GLU A 263 12.21 -7.98 22.06
C GLU A 263 12.10 -8.77 20.75
N SER A 264 10.89 -8.93 20.23
CA SER A 264 10.59 -9.59 18.96
C SER A 264 9.50 -8.83 18.21
N TYR A 265 9.60 -8.84 16.87
CA TYR A 265 8.58 -8.31 15.97
C TYR A 265 7.89 -9.42 15.17
N LYS A 266 7.95 -10.67 15.63
CA LYS A 266 7.12 -11.75 15.08
C LYS A 266 5.66 -11.49 15.43
N LEU A 267 4.75 -11.83 14.51
CA LEU A 267 3.32 -11.62 14.69
C LEU A 267 2.80 -12.27 15.98
N ASP A 268 3.25 -13.48 16.29
CA ASP A 268 2.91 -14.21 17.50
C ASP A 268 3.24 -13.42 18.78
N PHE A 269 4.49 -12.93 18.89
CA PHE A 269 4.92 -12.14 20.05
C PHE A 269 4.13 -10.83 20.20
N ILE A 270 3.84 -10.17 19.08
CA ILE A 270 3.07 -8.92 19.11
C ILE A 270 1.60 -9.19 19.41
N ALA A 271 1.02 -10.27 18.90
CA ALA A 271 -0.35 -10.69 19.22
C ALA A 271 -0.50 -10.99 20.72
N GLU A 272 0.44 -11.72 21.31
CA GLU A 272 0.45 -11.97 22.76
C GLU A 272 0.57 -10.66 23.54
N THR A 273 1.53 -9.81 23.16
CA THR A 273 1.80 -8.54 23.85
C THR A 273 0.62 -7.56 23.78
N GLU A 274 0.03 -7.42 22.59
CA GLU A 274 -0.99 -6.40 22.36
C GLU A 274 -2.41 -6.93 22.59
N LEU A 275 -2.70 -8.18 22.22
CA LEU A 275 -4.04 -8.74 22.28
C LEU A 275 -4.22 -9.75 23.41
N GLY A 276 -3.14 -10.26 24.01
CA GLY A 276 -3.17 -11.37 24.97
C GLY A 276 -3.58 -12.70 24.31
N LYS A 277 -3.33 -12.84 23.01
CA LYS A 277 -3.67 -14.01 22.20
C LYS A 277 -2.42 -14.62 21.59
N ASN A 278 -2.38 -15.93 21.48
CA ASN A 278 -1.32 -16.65 20.77
C ASN A 278 -1.82 -17.07 19.39
N LYS A 279 -0.88 -17.20 18.44
CA LYS A 279 -1.14 -17.82 17.15
C LYS A 279 -1.54 -19.28 17.31
N LEU A 280 -2.16 -19.83 16.28
CA LEU A 280 -2.37 -21.26 16.18
C LEU A 280 -1.00 -21.95 15.94
N GLU A 281 -0.56 -22.80 16.85
CA GLU A 281 0.69 -23.55 16.67
C GLU A 281 0.51 -24.64 15.61
N SER A 282 1.52 -24.87 14.78
CA SER A 282 1.48 -25.95 13.78
C SER A 282 1.37 -27.33 14.42
N GLY A 283 2.13 -27.57 15.51
CA GLY A 283 2.22 -28.87 16.16
C GLY A 283 3.04 -29.91 15.39
N PHE A 284 3.77 -29.48 14.34
CA PHE A 284 4.60 -30.33 13.48
C PHE A 284 6.06 -29.86 13.49
N ASP A 285 7.00 -30.79 13.25
CA ASP A 285 8.41 -30.46 13.22
C ASP A 285 8.82 -29.64 11.99
N THR A 286 8.12 -29.83 10.89
CA THR A 286 8.36 -29.10 9.63
C THR A 286 7.07 -28.52 9.07
N PHE A 287 7.21 -27.39 8.37
CA PHE A 287 6.09 -26.76 7.70
C PHE A 287 5.50 -27.65 6.58
N LYS A 288 6.35 -28.49 5.95
CA LYS A 288 5.91 -29.47 4.96
C LYS A 288 4.98 -30.51 5.59
N GLU A 289 5.34 -31.07 6.71
CA GLU A 289 4.46 -32.02 7.41
C GLU A 289 3.12 -31.40 7.80
N PHE A 290 3.11 -30.11 8.12
CA PHE A 290 1.92 -29.40 8.52
C PHE A 290 0.89 -29.37 7.37
N TYR A 291 1.24 -28.87 6.18
CA TYR A 291 0.29 -28.83 5.06
C TYR A 291 -0.03 -30.21 4.46
N GLU A 292 0.86 -31.20 4.58
CA GLU A 292 0.61 -32.56 4.08
C GLU A 292 -0.28 -33.40 5.02
N LYS A 293 -0.15 -33.22 6.34
CA LYS A 293 -0.84 -34.06 7.33
C LYS A 293 -2.09 -33.44 7.93
N ASP A 294 -2.17 -32.11 8.00
CA ASP A 294 -3.32 -31.42 8.59
C ASP A 294 -3.67 -30.15 7.80
N TRP A 295 -4.25 -30.37 6.61
CA TRP A 295 -4.64 -29.32 5.70
C TRP A 295 -5.66 -28.33 6.29
N ASN A 296 -6.67 -28.81 7.02
CA ASN A 296 -7.66 -27.94 7.62
C ASN A 296 -7.04 -26.98 8.62
N ARG A 297 -6.21 -27.48 9.51
CA ARG A 297 -5.50 -26.64 10.48
C ARG A 297 -4.49 -25.69 9.82
N PHE A 298 -3.87 -26.12 8.71
CA PHE A 298 -2.99 -25.27 7.91
C PHE A 298 -3.73 -24.08 7.29
N VAL A 299 -4.93 -24.30 6.75
CA VAL A 299 -5.79 -23.22 6.25
C VAL A 299 -6.24 -22.31 7.39
N GLU A 300 -6.63 -22.87 8.53
CA GLU A 300 -7.01 -22.08 9.71
C GLU A 300 -5.86 -21.24 10.25
N TYR A 301 -4.63 -21.75 10.18
CA TYR A 301 -3.42 -21.00 10.56
C TYR A 301 -3.28 -19.71 9.74
N ASN A 302 -3.39 -19.79 8.42
CA ASN A 302 -3.37 -18.64 7.53
C ASN A 302 -4.55 -17.65 7.80
N ILE A 303 -5.75 -18.16 8.02
CA ILE A 303 -6.92 -17.34 8.37
C ILE A 303 -6.69 -16.60 9.68
N ILE A 304 -6.20 -17.27 10.71
CA ILE A 304 -5.97 -16.68 12.03
C ILE A 304 -4.88 -15.61 11.98
N ASP A 305 -3.81 -15.80 11.19
CA ASP A 305 -2.78 -14.78 11.02
C ASP A 305 -3.36 -13.50 10.41
N THR A 306 -4.23 -13.62 9.43
CA THR A 306 -4.95 -12.48 8.84
C THR A 306 -5.87 -11.80 9.86
N VAL A 307 -6.63 -12.59 10.65
CA VAL A 307 -7.52 -12.08 11.69
C VAL A 307 -6.78 -11.34 12.80
N ILE A 308 -5.60 -11.83 13.21
CA ILE A 308 -4.77 -11.16 14.22
C ILE A 308 -4.37 -9.76 13.75
N VAL A 309 -3.98 -9.59 12.49
CA VAL A 309 -3.64 -8.27 11.93
C VAL A 309 -4.84 -7.33 11.96
N ASP A 310 -6.04 -7.82 11.63
CA ASP A 310 -7.27 -7.04 11.70
C ASP A 310 -7.64 -6.65 13.14
N GLU A 311 -7.48 -7.56 14.10
CA GLU A 311 -7.70 -7.28 15.53
C GLU A 311 -6.67 -6.26 16.10
N LEU A 312 -5.42 -6.32 15.63
CA LEU A 312 -4.42 -5.30 15.96
C LEU A 312 -4.85 -3.94 15.43
N GLU A 313 -5.38 -3.86 14.19
CA GLU A 313 -5.92 -2.61 13.64
C GLU A 313 -7.14 -2.14 14.42
N ASP A 314 -8.04 -3.02 14.84
CA ASP A 314 -9.20 -2.65 15.65
C ASP A 314 -8.79 -2.01 16.98
N LYS A 315 -7.70 -2.48 17.59
CA LYS A 315 -7.16 -1.94 18.85
C LYS A 315 -6.34 -0.67 18.64
N MET A 316 -5.44 -0.66 17.67
CA MET A 316 -4.37 0.33 17.57
C MET A 316 -4.65 1.43 16.56
N LYS A 317 -5.53 1.19 15.57
CA LYS A 317 -5.94 2.17 14.55
C LYS A 317 -4.79 2.78 13.74
N LEU A 318 -3.76 1.97 13.41
CA LEU A 318 -2.57 2.48 12.75
C LEU A 318 -2.79 2.76 11.25
N VAL A 319 -3.64 1.99 10.59
CA VAL A 319 -4.06 2.26 9.20
C VAL A 319 -4.89 3.55 9.16
N GLU A 320 -5.84 3.70 10.09
CA GLU A 320 -6.66 4.91 10.20
C GLU A 320 -5.81 6.15 10.53
N LEU A 321 -4.80 6.01 11.40
CA LEU A 321 -3.82 7.06 11.68
C LEU A 321 -3.04 7.46 10.42
N ALA A 322 -2.55 6.49 9.65
CA ALA A 322 -1.85 6.74 8.39
C ALA A 322 -2.74 7.49 7.38
N MET A 323 -4.01 7.09 7.27
CA MET A 323 -5.00 7.79 6.42
C MET A 323 -5.21 9.23 6.88
N THR A 324 -5.38 9.47 8.17
CA THR A 324 -5.53 10.82 8.75
C THR A 324 -4.34 11.69 8.38
N MET A 325 -3.12 11.21 8.64
CA MET A 325 -1.89 11.94 8.32
C MET A 325 -1.78 12.25 6.82
N ALA A 326 -2.15 11.30 5.96
CA ALA A 326 -2.09 11.49 4.51
C ALA A 326 -3.07 12.57 4.02
N TYR A 327 -4.29 12.61 4.56
CA TYR A 327 -5.27 13.64 4.19
C TYR A 327 -4.90 15.02 4.74
N ASP A 328 -4.37 15.10 5.96
CA ASP A 328 -3.89 16.35 6.53
C ASP A 328 -2.73 16.93 5.72
N ALA A 329 -1.80 16.07 5.30
CA ALA A 329 -0.66 16.45 4.46
C ALA A 329 -0.98 16.51 2.96
N LYS A 330 -2.18 16.14 2.52
CA LYS A 330 -2.60 16.02 1.10
C LYS A 330 -1.63 15.21 0.23
N CYS A 331 -1.21 14.05 0.75
CA CYS A 331 -0.33 13.10 0.08
C CYS A 331 -0.99 11.70 -0.03
N ASN A 332 -0.31 10.72 -0.65
CA ASN A 332 -0.82 9.35 -0.68
C ASN A 332 -0.55 8.62 0.65
N TYR A 333 -1.33 7.59 0.94
CA TYR A 333 -1.21 6.83 2.19
C TYR A 333 0.19 6.23 2.41
N ASN A 334 0.85 5.74 1.36
CA ASN A 334 2.22 5.20 1.45
C ASN A 334 3.27 6.25 1.83
N ASP A 335 2.99 7.52 1.56
CA ASP A 335 3.97 8.59 1.76
C ASP A 335 4.19 8.92 3.24
N VAL A 336 3.25 8.50 4.11
CA VAL A 336 3.38 8.65 5.57
C VAL A 336 4.60 7.90 6.14
N PHE A 337 5.11 6.89 5.42
CA PHE A 337 6.36 6.22 5.80
C PHE A 337 7.60 7.10 5.60
N SER A 338 7.52 8.14 4.78
CA SER A 338 8.58 9.14 4.58
C SER A 338 8.27 10.41 5.36
N ALA A 339 8.92 10.60 6.51
CA ALA A 339 8.77 11.82 7.30
C ALA A 339 9.06 13.07 6.47
N VAL A 340 10.10 13.05 5.62
CA VAL A 340 10.48 14.17 4.77
C VAL A 340 9.32 14.54 3.84
N ARG A 341 8.78 13.57 3.07
CA ARG A 341 7.67 13.85 2.14
C ARG A 341 6.42 14.39 2.84
N THR A 342 6.07 13.79 3.97
CA THR A 342 4.88 14.20 4.73
C THR A 342 5.06 15.63 5.26
N TRP A 343 6.23 15.94 5.84
CA TRP A 343 6.53 17.28 6.35
C TRP A 343 6.65 18.32 5.25
N ASP A 344 7.30 18.00 4.12
CA ASP A 344 7.41 18.92 2.98
C ASP A 344 6.01 19.28 2.45
N SER A 345 5.14 18.28 2.28
CA SER A 345 3.77 18.51 1.82
C SER A 345 2.98 19.36 2.82
N PHE A 346 3.09 19.04 4.10
CA PHE A 346 2.43 19.76 5.18
C PHE A 346 2.90 21.21 5.29
N CYS A 347 4.22 21.45 5.30
CA CYS A 347 4.78 22.79 5.38
C CYS A 347 4.37 23.67 4.19
N LEU A 348 4.32 23.09 2.98
CA LEU A 348 3.90 23.83 1.79
C LEU A 348 2.42 24.24 1.83
N LEU A 349 1.56 23.45 2.45
CA LEU A 349 0.14 23.79 2.66
C LEU A 349 -0.01 24.98 3.61
N TYR A 350 0.62 24.93 4.77
CA TYR A 350 0.46 25.95 5.82
C TYR A 350 1.19 27.27 5.52
N THR A 351 2.26 27.24 4.70
CA THR A 351 2.94 28.47 4.30
C THR A 351 2.22 29.22 3.18
N SER A 352 1.39 28.54 2.38
CA SER A 352 0.52 29.21 1.41
C SER A 352 -0.72 29.85 2.04
N ASP A 353 -1.31 29.20 3.05
CA ASP A 353 -2.47 29.75 3.76
C ASP A 353 -2.13 30.99 4.64
N ALA A 354 -0.92 31.03 5.21
CA ALA A 354 -0.44 32.18 5.99
C ALA A 354 -0.14 33.43 5.13
N ALA A 355 -0.15 33.32 3.80
CA ALA A 355 0.05 34.43 2.89
C ALA A 355 -1.28 35.08 2.41
N ASP A 356 -2.41 34.43 2.72
CA ASP A 356 -3.77 34.91 2.36
C ASP A 356 -4.51 35.56 3.56
N GLU A 357 -3.93 35.54 4.79
CA GLU A 357 -4.33 36.34 5.94
C GLU A 357 -3.46 37.64 6.05
#